data_0db5389ed68e8c17c2d9634632a299b7
#
_entry.id   0db5389ed68e8c17c2d9634632a299b7
#
_cell.length_a   1.000
_cell.length_b   1.000
_cell.length_c   1.000
_cell.angle_alpha   90.00
_cell.angle_beta   90.00
_cell.angle_gamma   90.00
#
_symmetry.space_group_name_H-M   'P 1'
#
loop_
_entity.id
_entity.type
_entity.pdbx_description
1 polymer ?
#
loop_
_entity_poly.entity_id
_entity_poly.type
_entity_poly.pdbx_seq_one_letter_code
_entity_poly.pdbx_strand_id
1 'polypeptide(L)'
;MKKNITRRNMLKTSTAAVGAVAGAGLLKGFPAIHAADAPVIRYLGTAVNMGDAVQKRLFDDTGIKVKFIVKTTDEVVKTIFTQPNSFDIVDSEYFSMPKLVPSGNLLGMDTKRIKEWDNVTSAFTKGEVAGKKIGDQGTAPKKVMYLKGSNSKEFASEPTQHVTLIP
;
A
#
# COMPACT_ATOMS: atom_id res chain seq x y z
N MET A 1 47.31 -19.29 -30.42
CA MET A 1 47.10 -19.11 -28.96
C MET A 1 45.95 -18.14 -28.75
N LYS A 2 44.80 -18.61 -28.24
CA LYS A 2 43.64 -17.74 -27.97
C LYS A 2 43.83 -17.21 -26.52
N LYS A 3 44.01 -15.91 -26.33
CA LYS A 3 44.02 -15.26 -25.02
C LYS A 3 42.61 -15.17 -24.47
N ASN A 4 42.35 -15.84 -23.35
CA ASN A 4 41.10 -15.71 -22.59
C ASN A 4 41.06 -14.32 -21.95
N ILE A 5 40.07 -13.52 -22.36
CA ILE A 5 39.76 -12.24 -21.76
C ILE A 5 38.92 -12.48 -20.54
N THR A 6 39.49 -12.27 -19.34
CA THR A 6 38.75 -12.36 -18.09
C THR A 6 38.01 -11.04 -17.79
N ARG A 7 36.84 -11.13 -17.07
CA ARG A 7 36.05 -9.94 -16.67
C ARG A 7 36.86 -8.84 -15.99
N ARG A 8 37.93 -9.23 -15.28
CA ARG A 8 38.85 -8.31 -14.60
C ARG A 8 39.73 -7.52 -15.57
N ASN A 9 40.07 -8.09 -16.73
CA ASN A 9 40.88 -7.41 -17.75
C ASN A 9 40.02 -6.49 -18.60
N MET A 10 38.73 -6.78 -18.75
CA MET A 10 37.76 -5.92 -19.44
C MET A 10 37.52 -4.60 -18.72
N LEU A 11 37.48 -4.65 -17.37
CA LEU A 11 37.34 -3.45 -16.51
C LEU A 11 38.59 -2.57 -16.48
N LYS A 12 39.80 -3.13 -16.71
CA LYS A 12 41.06 -2.34 -16.71
C LYS A 12 41.29 -1.62 -18.03
N THR A 13 40.69 -2.09 -19.13
CA THR A 13 40.83 -1.47 -20.45
C THR A 13 39.83 -0.34 -20.69
N SER A 14 38.72 -0.29 -19.93
CA SER A 14 37.72 0.79 -20.04
C SER A 14 38.08 2.07 -19.27
N THR A 15 39.06 2.04 -18.37
CA THR A 15 39.47 3.22 -17.60
C THR A 15 40.57 4.07 -18.29
N ALA A 16 41.15 3.59 -19.39
CA ALA A 16 42.24 4.32 -20.09
C ALA A 16 41.78 5.13 -21.32
N ALA A 17 40.47 5.15 -21.62
CA ALA A 17 39.95 5.84 -22.83
C ALA A 17 39.13 7.10 -22.52
N VAL A 18 39.15 7.63 -21.28
CA VAL A 18 38.41 8.84 -20.91
C VAL A 18 39.27 10.10 -20.82
N GLY A 19 40.48 10.06 -21.31
CA GLY A 19 41.41 11.18 -21.20
C GLY A 19 41.83 11.80 -22.51
N ALA A 20 40.96 12.22 -23.40
CA ALA A 20 41.23 13.24 -24.46
C ALA A 20 40.06 13.40 -25.43
N VAL A 21 38.99 14.09 -25.07
CA VAL A 21 38.21 14.91 -26.02
C VAL A 21 37.62 16.11 -25.29
N ALA A 22 38.42 17.13 -25.11
CA ALA A 22 37.93 18.49 -24.96
C ALA A 22 37.45 18.96 -26.34
N GLY A 23 36.18 18.76 -26.63
CA GLY A 23 35.56 19.19 -27.86
C GLY A 23 34.05 19.32 -27.67
N ALA A 24 33.60 20.57 -27.57
CA ALA A 24 32.17 20.90 -27.48
C ALA A 24 31.38 20.20 -28.61
N GLY A 25 30.34 19.43 -28.25
CA GLY A 25 29.29 19.15 -29.22
C GLY A 25 28.80 17.73 -29.44
N LEU A 26 29.24 16.69 -28.66
CA LEU A 26 28.82 15.31 -28.92
C LEU A 26 28.28 14.55 -27.68
N LEU A 27 27.57 15.22 -26.79
CA LEU A 27 26.79 14.55 -25.75
C LEU A 27 25.32 14.32 -26.17
N LYS A 28 25.08 14.10 -27.48
CA LYS A 28 23.80 13.55 -27.94
C LYS A 28 23.93 12.03 -27.98
N GLY A 29 23.51 11.35 -26.89
CA GLY A 29 23.45 9.90 -26.94
C GLY A 29 23.74 9.14 -25.66
N PHE A 30 23.72 9.76 -24.47
CA PHE A 30 23.51 8.96 -23.27
C PHE A 30 22.07 8.45 -23.36
N PRO A 31 21.85 7.10 -23.26
CA PRO A 31 20.49 6.62 -23.10
C PRO A 31 19.93 7.36 -21.89
N ALA A 32 18.86 8.16 -22.12
CA ALA A 32 18.12 8.73 -21.03
C ALA A 32 17.78 7.55 -20.10
N ILE A 33 18.32 7.55 -18.89
CA ILE A 33 17.82 6.66 -17.87
C ILE A 33 16.38 7.12 -17.72
N HIS A 34 15.45 6.39 -18.35
CA HIS A 34 14.04 6.60 -18.13
C HIS A 34 13.87 6.43 -16.62
N ALA A 35 13.59 7.53 -15.92
CA ALA A 35 13.20 7.45 -14.52
C ALA A 35 12.12 6.38 -14.47
N ALA A 36 12.35 5.36 -13.68
CA ALA A 36 11.37 4.28 -13.54
C ALA A 36 10.01 4.94 -13.33
N ASP A 37 9.00 4.51 -14.10
CA ASP A 37 7.66 5.08 -13.98
C ASP A 37 7.27 5.09 -12.51
N ALA A 38 6.68 6.21 -12.06
CA ALA A 38 6.28 6.33 -10.68
C ALA A 38 5.43 5.10 -10.27
N PRO A 39 5.69 4.50 -9.11
CA PRO A 39 4.93 3.32 -8.69
C PRO A 39 3.44 3.64 -8.64
N VAL A 40 2.61 2.70 -9.08
CA VAL A 40 1.16 2.84 -9.14
C VAL A 40 0.53 1.91 -8.14
N ILE A 41 -0.26 2.45 -7.21
CA ILE A 41 -1.10 1.70 -6.26
C ILE A 41 -2.53 1.66 -6.80
N ARG A 42 -3.10 0.46 -6.89
CA ARG A 42 -4.50 0.24 -7.28
C ARG A 42 -5.36 0.26 -6.01
N TYR A 43 -6.21 1.25 -5.91
CA TYR A 43 -7.07 1.48 -4.75
C TYR A 43 -8.52 1.16 -5.12
N LEU A 44 -9.06 0.07 -4.54
CA LEU A 44 -10.43 -0.38 -4.74
C LEU A 44 -11.33 0.16 -3.63
N GLY A 45 -12.47 0.73 -3.97
CA GLY A 45 -13.43 1.19 -2.96
C GLY A 45 -14.62 1.95 -3.57
N THR A 46 -15.39 2.58 -2.69
CA THR A 46 -16.49 3.46 -3.10
C THR A 46 -15.95 4.86 -3.44
N ALA A 47 -16.78 5.71 -4.07
CA ALA A 47 -16.35 7.04 -4.48
C ALA A 47 -16.09 8.03 -3.32
N VAL A 48 -16.43 7.66 -2.09
CA VAL A 48 -16.45 8.58 -0.94
C VAL A 48 -15.06 9.16 -0.64
N ASN A 49 -14.02 8.33 -0.68
CA ASN A 49 -12.65 8.72 -0.34
C ASN A 49 -11.76 8.96 -1.57
N MET A 50 -12.34 8.95 -2.77
CA MET A 50 -11.60 9.00 -4.04
C MET A 50 -11.74 10.37 -4.71
N GLY A 51 -11.00 11.36 -4.21
CA GLY A 51 -10.99 12.70 -4.78
C GLY A 51 -9.67 13.06 -5.46
N ASP A 52 -9.72 13.88 -6.52
CA ASP A 52 -8.53 14.36 -7.23
C ASP A 52 -7.55 15.09 -6.31
N ALA A 53 -8.06 15.84 -5.33
CA ALA A 53 -7.24 16.53 -4.35
C ALA A 53 -6.41 15.57 -3.48
N VAL A 54 -7.01 14.44 -3.07
CA VAL A 54 -6.32 13.38 -2.30
C VAL A 54 -5.24 12.74 -3.16
N GLN A 55 -5.58 12.40 -4.40
CA GLN A 55 -4.65 11.79 -5.35
C GLN A 55 -3.45 12.71 -5.63
N LYS A 56 -3.73 13.99 -5.90
CA LYS A 56 -2.68 14.99 -6.14
C LYS A 56 -1.76 15.14 -4.92
N ARG A 57 -2.33 15.31 -3.74
CA ARG A 57 -1.58 15.48 -2.50
C ARG A 57 -0.69 14.28 -2.21
N LEU A 58 -1.22 13.07 -2.37
CA LEU A 58 -0.46 11.84 -2.17
C LEU A 58 0.72 11.76 -3.15
N PHE A 59 0.51 12.12 -4.41
CA PHE A 59 1.58 12.15 -5.39
C PHE A 59 2.64 13.21 -5.06
N ASP A 60 2.22 14.41 -4.68
CA ASP A 60 3.15 15.50 -4.32
C ASP A 60 4.01 15.12 -3.09
N ASP A 61 3.43 14.42 -2.11
CA ASP A 61 4.12 14.06 -0.86
C ASP A 61 4.99 12.79 -0.99
N THR A 62 4.66 11.87 -1.88
CA THR A 62 5.29 10.52 -1.91
C THR A 62 5.86 10.10 -3.26
N GLY A 63 5.51 10.78 -4.35
CA GLY A 63 5.84 10.35 -5.71
C GLY A 63 5.06 9.11 -6.19
N ILE A 64 4.07 8.63 -5.42
CA ILE A 64 3.28 7.44 -5.73
C ILE A 64 2.01 7.85 -6.45
N LYS A 65 1.74 7.23 -7.60
CA LYS A 65 0.47 7.38 -8.32
C LYS A 65 -0.57 6.42 -7.74
N VAL A 66 -1.81 6.89 -7.59
CA VAL A 66 -2.94 6.04 -7.20
C VAL A 66 -3.90 5.91 -8.37
N LYS A 67 -4.25 4.67 -8.70
CA LYS A 67 -5.32 4.36 -9.64
C LYS A 67 -6.55 3.93 -8.87
N PHE A 68 -7.57 4.77 -8.84
CA PHE A 68 -8.84 4.46 -8.21
C PHE A 68 -9.66 3.47 -9.06
N ILE A 69 -10.20 2.45 -8.40
CA ILE A 69 -11.13 1.46 -8.96
C ILE A 69 -12.44 1.64 -8.20
N VAL A 70 -13.28 2.53 -8.71
CA VAL A 70 -14.56 2.90 -8.07
C VAL A 70 -15.58 1.82 -8.34
N LYS A 71 -16.21 1.32 -7.28
CA LYS A 71 -17.27 0.31 -7.32
C LYS A 71 -18.32 0.58 -6.24
N THR A 72 -19.48 -0.05 -6.36
CA THR A 72 -20.44 -0.12 -5.26
C THR A 72 -19.93 -1.04 -4.14
N THR A 73 -20.45 -0.91 -2.91
CA THR A 73 -20.08 -1.74 -1.77
C THR A 73 -20.15 -3.24 -2.09
N ASP A 74 -21.22 -3.70 -2.72
CA ASP A 74 -21.39 -5.12 -3.08
C ASP A 74 -20.37 -5.57 -4.13
N GLU A 75 -20.06 -4.71 -5.09
CA GLU A 75 -19.04 -5.00 -6.10
C GLU A 75 -17.62 -5.00 -5.50
N VAL A 76 -17.33 -4.14 -4.52
CA VAL A 76 -16.07 -4.17 -3.77
C VAL A 76 -15.92 -5.53 -3.09
N VAL A 77 -16.91 -5.95 -2.31
CA VAL A 77 -16.94 -7.26 -1.65
C VAL A 77 -16.75 -8.38 -2.66
N LYS A 78 -17.53 -8.40 -3.74
CA LYS A 78 -17.42 -9.39 -4.81
C LYS A 78 -16.00 -9.43 -5.41
N THR A 79 -15.41 -8.26 -5.67
CA THR A 79 -14.08 -8.15 -6.27
C THR A 79 -13.00 -8.74 -5.35
N ILE A 80 -13.08 -8.51 -4.03
CA ILE A 80 -12.15 -9.08 -3.06
C ILE A 80 -12.17 -10.61 -3.11
N PHE A 81 -13.34 -11.24 -3.28
CA PHE A 81 -13.46 -12.68 -3.39
C PHE A 81 -13.00 -13.24 -4.74
N THR A 82 -13.36 -12.57 -5.83
CA THR A 82 -13.18 -13.13 -7.18
C THR A 82 -11.90 -12.69 -7.87
N GLN A 83 -11.33 -11.55 -7.48
CA GLN A 83 -10.19 -10.92 -8.11
C GLN A 83 -9.20 -10.33 -7.09
N PRO A 84 -8.71 -11.10 -6.10
CA PRO A 84 -7.90 -10.57 -5.00
C PRO A 84 -6.58 -9.94 -5.45
N ASN A 85 -6.10 -10.26 -6.66
CA ASN A 85 -4.86 -9.70 -7.22
C ASN A 85 -5.11 -8.45 -8.09
N SER A 86 -6.34 -7.94 -8.18
CA SER A 86 -6.67 -6.80 -9.03
C SER A 86 -6.48 -5.44 -8.37
N PHE A 87 -6.21 -5.41 -7.06
CA PHE A 87 -6.01 -4.21 -6.26
C PHE A 87 -4.87 -4.40 -5.24
N ASP A 88 -4.38 -3.30 -4.68
CA ASP A 88 -3.32 -3.30 -3.66
C ASP A 88 -3.85 -2.78 -2.31
N ILE A 89 -4.78 -1.84 -2.34
CA ILE A 89 -5.47 -1.30 -1.18
C ILE A 89 -6.97 -1.39 -1.43
N VAL A 90 -7.73 -1.64 -0.36
CA VAL A 90 -9.18 -1.63 -0.40
C VAL A 90 -9.75 -0.72 0.68
N ASP A 91 -10.77 0.06 0.31
CA ASP A 91 -11.65 0.79 1.20
C ASP A 91 -12.97 0.05 1.30
N SER A 92 -13.36 -0.30 2.51
CA SER A 92 -14.57 -1.07 2.75
C SER A 92 -15.16 -0.75 4.12
N GLU A 93 -16.43 -0.99 4.26
CA GLU A 93 -17.16 -0.67 5.49
C GLU A 93 -17.02 -1.75 6.56
N TYR A 94 -17.13 -1.36 7.84
CA TYR A 94 -17.04 -2.26 8.99
C TYR A 94 -18.00 -3.46 8.91
N PHE A 95 -19.22 -3.26 8.40
CA PHE A 95 -20.21 -4.33 8.30
C PHE A 95 -19.83 -5.41 7.26
N SER A 96 -18.90 -5.12 6.37
CA SER A 96 -18.36 -6.08 5.39
C SER A 96 -17.27 -6.97 5.98
N MET A 97 -16.57 -6.53 7.03
CA MET A 97 -15.42 -7.24 7.60
C MET A 97 -15.72 -8.68 8.05
N PRO A 98 -16.90 -9.01 8.67
CA PRO A 98 -17.23 -10.39 9.02
C PRO A 98 -17.25 -11.35 7.84
N LYS A 99 -17.48 -10.86 6.63
CA LYS A 99 -17.40 -11.65 5.39
C LYS A 99 -15.98 -11.67 4.83
N LEU A 100 -15.30 -10.54 4.86
CA LEU A 100 -14.01 -10.34 4.18
C LEU A 100 -12.84 -10.98 4.93
N VAL A 101 -12.76 -10.86 6.24
CA VAL A 101 -11.65 -11.41 7.04
C VAL A 101 -11.52 -12.93 6.90
N PRO A 102 -12.61 -13.73 7.02
CA PRO A 102 -12.51 -15.17 6.85
C PRO A 102 -12.08 -15.61 5.46
N SER A 103 -12.23 -14.76 4.42
CA SER A 103 -11.75 -15.08 3.06
C SER A 103 -10.23 -15.27 3.00
N GLY A 104 -9.49 -14.58 3.85
CA GLY A 104 -8.03 -14.57 3.83
C GLY A 104 -7.42 -13.73 2.70
N ASN A 105 -8.23 -12.93 2.01
CA ASN A 105 -7.79 -12.05 0.92
C ASN A 105 -7.42 -10.64 1.42
N LEU A 106 -7.49 -10.40 2.73
CA LEU A 106 -7.07 -9.16 3.36
C LEU A 106 -5.86 -9.39 4.25
N LEU A 107 -4.91 -8.46 4.19
CA LEU A 107 -3.75 -8.43 5.06
C LEU A 107 -4.00 -7.46 6.22
N GLY A 108 -3.77 -7.91 7.45
CA GLY A 108 -3.83 -7.04 8.61
C GLY A 108 -2.72 -5.99 8.60
N MET A 109 -3.10 -4.74 8.80
CA MET A 109 -2.17 -3.62 8.88
C MET A 109 -1.53 -3.56 10.26
N ASP A 110 -0.22 -3.36 10.32
CA ASP A 110 0.52 -3.22 11.57
C ASP A 110 0.42 -1.78 12.10
N THR A 111 -0.25 -1.60 13.23
CA THR A 111 -0.46 -0.29 13.86
C THR A 111 0.83 0.41 14.24
N LYS A 112 1.91 -0.33 14.53
CA LYS A 112 3.24 0.25 14.82
C LYS A 112 3.86 0.99 13.62
N ARG A 113 3.39 0.70 12.42
CA ARG A 113 3.83 1.37 11.19
C ARG A 113 2.98 2.61 10.85
N ILE A 114 1.93 2.88 11.62
CA ILE A 114 0.99 3.98 11.41
C ILE A 114 1.31 5.05 12.45
N LYS A 115 2.01 6.11 12.04
CA LYS A 115 2.46 7.19 12.94
C LYS A 115 1.31 7.86 13.70
N GLU A 116 0.16 7.97 13.05
CA GLU A 116 -1.03 8.66 13.59
C GLU A 116 -1.99 7.72 14.32
N TRP A 117 -1.57 6.46 14.57
CA TRP A 117 -2.45 5.49 15.21
C TRP A 117 -2.99 5.93 16.57
N ASP A 118 -2.16 6.58 17.37
CA ASP A 118 -2.54 7.05 18.70
C ASP A 118 -3.54 8.22 18.65
N ASN A 119 -3.70 8.87 17.49
CA ASN A 119 -4.68 9.92 17.27
C ASN A 119 -6.06 9.37 16.85
N VAL A 120 -6.16 8.07 16.59
CA VAL A 120 -7.44 7.44 16.25
C VAL A 120 -8.35 7.43 17.48
N THR A 121 -9.56 8.00 17.32
CA THR A 121 -10.50 8.13 18.44
C THR A 121 -10.83 6.79 19.13
N SER A 122 -10.99 6.83 20.43
CA SER A 122 -11.36 5.66 21.25
C SER A 122 -12.71 5.04 20.86
N ALA A 123 -13.58 5.78 20.20
CA ALA A 123 -14.83 5.26 19.66
C ALA A 123 -14.58 4.06 18.72
N PHE A 124 -13.55 4.13 17.91
CA PHE A 124 -13.18 3.04 17.00
C PHE A 124 -12.26 2.02 17.66
N THR A 125 -11.19 2.46 18.32
CA THR A 125 -10.15 1.56 18.85
C THR A 125 -10.58 0.80 20.09
N LYS A 126 -11.39 1.43 20.98
CA LYS A 126 -11.82 0.84 22.26
C LYS A 126 -13.32 0.61 22.35
N GLY A 127 -14.10 1.20 21.44
CA GLY A 127 -15.57 1.25 21.56
C GLY A 127 -16.01 2.08 22.75
N GLU A 128 -15.35 3.23 22.99
CA GLU A 128 -15.61 4.09 24.14
C GLU A 128 -15.69 5.55 23.72
N VAL A 129 -16.64 6.27 24.30
CA VAL A 129 -16.76 7.74 24.19
C VAL A 129 -16.84 8.32 25.59
N ALA A 130 -15.97 9.27 25.91
CA ALA A 130 -15.88 9.88 27.25
C ALA A 130 -15.83 8.84 28.40
N GLY A 131 -15.09 7.74 28.21
CA GLY A 131 -14.95 6.66 29.18
C GLY A 131 -16.16 5.71 29.32
N LYS A 132 -17.20 5.92 28.52
CA LYS A 132 -18.38 5.05 28.50
C LYS A 132 -18.31 4.10 27.30
N LYS A 133 -18.54 2.81 27.55
CA LYS A 133 -18.63 1.80 26.48
C LYS A 133 -19.80 2.09 25.56
N ILE A 134 -19.54 1.99 24.26
CA ILE A 134 -20.54 2.14 23.19
C ILE A 134 -20.46 0.92 22.24
N GLY A 135 -21.60 0.62 21.60
CA GLY A 135 -21.62 -0.26 20.43
C GLY A 135 -21.10 -1.67 20.68
N ASP A 136 -21.70 -2.43 21.58
CA ASP A 136 -21.38 -3.85 21.77
C ASP A 136 -22.15 -4.79 20.83
N GLN A 137 -23.02 -4.25 19.97
CA GLN A 137 -23.90 -5.04 19.10
C GLN A 137 -23.41 -5.04 17.65
N GLY A 138 -23.70 -6.13 16.95
CA GLY A 138 -23.47 -6.24 15.50
C GLY A 138 -22.01 -6.11 15.09
N THR A 139 -21.77 -5.29 14.10
CA THR A 139 -20.46 -5.00 13.50
C THR A 139 -19.83 -3.73 14.10
N ALA A 140 -19.96 -3.54 15.41
CA ALA A 140 -19.29 -2.43 16.09
C ALA A 140 -17.78 -2.43 15.72
N PRO A 141 -17.17 -1.26 15.44
CA PRO A 141 -15.78 -1.19 14.97
C PRO A 141 -14.81 -2.04 15.78
N LYS A 142 -14.84 -1.97 17.11
CA LYS A 142 -13.96 -2.75 18.00
C LYS A 142 -14.05 -4.27 17.80
N LYS A 143 -15.19 -4.79 17.36
CA LYS A 143 -15.39 -6.24 17.17
C LYS A 143 -14.80 -6.76 15.88
N VAL A 144 -14.60 -5.89 14.89
CA VAL A 144 -14.14 -6.25 13.57
C VAL A 144 -12.82 -5.56 13.19
N MET A 145 -12.25 -4.79 14.10
CA MET A 145 -11.03 -4.04 13.88
C MET A 145 -9.77 -4.90 14.06
N TYR A 146 -9.69 -5.66 15.14
CA TYR A 146 -8.46 -6.36 15.52
C TYR A 146 -8.42 -7.79 15.02
N LEU A 147 -7.25 -8.17 14.50
CA LEU A 147 -6.96 -9.52 14.03
C LEU A 147 -6.00 -10.22 14.99
N LYS A 148 -6.08 -11.55 15.07
CA LYS A 148 -5.13 -12.36 15.86
C LYS A 148 -3.69 -12.30 15.34
N GLY A 149 -3.49 -11.87 14.10
CA GLY A 149 -2.19 -11.72 13.45
C GLY A 149 -2.32 -11.14 12.05
N SER A 150 -1.19 -10.81 11.41
CA SER A 150 -1.13 -10.17 10.09
C SER A 150 -1.92 -10.92 9.00
N ASN A 151 -1.82 -12.25 8.96
CA ASN A 151 -2.51 -13.11 7.98
C ASN A 151 -3.68 -13.87 8.61
N SER A 152 -4.21 -13.40 9.74
CA SER A 152 -5.29 -14.10 10.42
C SER A 152 -6.60 -13.94 9.68
N LYS A 153 -7.36 -15.04 9.66
CA LYS A 153 -8.76 -15.09 9.20
C LYS A 153 -9.76 -14.92 10.34
N GLU A 154 -9.27 -14.55 11.52
CA GLU A 154 -10.06 -14.47 12.74
C GLU A 154 -9.83 -13.13 13.44
N PHE A 155 -10.91 -12.60 13.96
CA PHE A 155 -10.86 -11.42 14.81
C PHE A 155 -10.28 -11.75 16.19
N ALA A 156 -9.58 -10.78 16.77
CA ALA A 156 -9.20 -10.81 18.18
C ALA A 156 -10.31 -10.18 19.04
N SER A 157 -10.51 -10.71 20.24
CA SER A 157 -11.43 -10.14 21.24
C SER A 157 -10.87 -8.89 21.93
N GLU A 158 -9.54 -8.78 21.94
CA GLU A 158 -8.81 -7.67 22.57
C GLU A 158 -7.94 -6.95 21.53
N PRO A 159 -7.57 -5.69 21.78
CA PRO A 159 -6.68 -4.93 20.89
C PRO A 159 -5.36 -5.66 20.64
N THR A 160 -4.99 -5.77 19.38
CA THR A 160 -3.70 -6.29 18.92
C THR A 160 -2.99 -5.25 18.04
N GLN A 161 -1.78 -5.55 17.63
CA GLN A 161 -1.07 -4.68 16.69
C GLN A 161 -1.53 -4.83 15.23
N HIS A 162 -2.42 -5.78 14.92
CA HIS A 162 -2.90 -6.01 13.56
C HIS A 162 -4.36 -5.63 13.42
N VAL A 163 -4.65 -4.74 12.48
CA VAL A 163 -6.00 -4.21 12.27
C VAL A 163 -6.49 -4.44 10.85
N THR A 164 -7.80 -4.55 10.70
CA THR A 164 -8.46 -4.73 9.40
C THR A 164 -8.61 -3.42 8.63
N LEU A 165 -8.89 -2.35 9.36
CA LEU A 165 -9.22 -1.02 8.83
C LEU A 165 -8.51 0.05 9.63
N ILE A 166 -8.26 1.18 8.96
CA ILE A 166 -7.92 2.46 9.58
C ILE A 166 -9.15 3.37 9.36
N PRO A 167 -9.81 3.83 10.44
CA PRO A 167 -10.96 4.71 10.31
C PRO A 167 -10.61 6.10 9.81
#